data_3dab97ad052c3811529460405035cec9
#
_entry.id   3dab97ad052c3811529460405035cec9
#
_cell.length_a   1.000
_cell.length_b   1.000
_cell.length_c   1.000
_cell.angle_alpha   90.00
_cell.angle_beta   90.00
_cell.angle_gamma   90.00
#
_symmetry.space_group_name_H-M   'P 1'
#
loop_
_entity.id
_entity.type
_entity.pdbx_description
1 polymer ?
#
loop_
_entity_poly.entity_id
_entity_poly.type
_entity_poly.pdbx_seq_one_letter_code
_entity_poly.pdbx_strand_id
1 'polypeptide(L)'
;MTAAIRTQRAGSWWFPGICLVLTGWCANQYVSLIGWYQQHRELSEVAAFLVLASYVVGLLPMLVFAGSWADRLGRKPFTLLALIASIGGSVLLMLGAQAEMWLHAGRVLTGVGMGLAMVAATSWIKEVSPGASGAVRAGLCTSLGFAVGPVISGALVGATWNPELAYLVHAITAAAWLVLIAFQPGTPRREPVQQAVQGTSAQGLKIFNRLVLPMAPWVFGLATSGFAVVPALTGRGAGASLLFSTITVAVTMGLGALIQPFARRWDRPGTARLLVIGLLTAITTYLVMIPVALTGSTALGLVASVLAGCANGILLLGGLGQVLALAGPGEVGKLTGRFYSVCYIGFLIPTLLSLWRLFADPLYFILLLGVLCVLSLVCVLSNRTLLAVPKMQPVKSGS
;
A
#
# COMPACT_ATOMS: atom_id res chain seq x y z
N MET A 1 26.29 29.76 -28.95
CA MET A 1 26.28 28.29 -28.80
C MET A 1 24.97 27.92 -28.12
N THR A 2 23.95 27.73 -28.92
CA THR A 2 22.57 27.42 -28.47
C THR A 2 22.52 25.94 -28.13
N ALA A 3 22.42 25.63 -26.82
CA ALA A 3 22.20 24.29 -26.35
C ALA A 3 20.80 23.85 -26.82
N ALA A 4 20.76 22.96 -27.78
CA ALA A 4 19.55 22.27 -28.19
C ALA A 4 18.99 21.53 -26.96
N ILE A 5 17.98 22.11 -26.34
CA ILE A 5 17.08 21.40 -25.39
C ILE A 5 16.47 20.29 -26.26
N ARG A 6 17.07 19.10 -26.20
CA ARG A 6 16.43 17.88 -26.67
C ARG A 6 15.11 17.81 -25.96
N THR A 7 14.04 18.16 -26.65
CA THR A 7 12.68 17.78 -26.30
C THR A 7 12.67 16.24 -26.19
N GLN A 8 12.99 15.73 -25.01
CA GLN A 8 12.68 14.34 -24.70
C GLN A 8 11.19 14.18 -25.03
N ARG A 9 10.90 13.40 -26.08
CA ARG A 9 9.55 12.95 -26.38
C ARG A 9 8.91 12.63 -25.03
N ALA A 10 7.75 13.25 -24.75
CA ALA A 10 6.95 12.95 -23.58
C ALA A 10 6.73 11.44 -23.57
N GLY A 11 7.69 10.74 -23.02
CA GLY A 11 7.85 9.32 -23.20
C GLY A 11 6.68 8.65 -22.50
N SER A 12 6.27 7.65 -23.03
CA SER A 12 5.27 6.66 -22.72
C SER A 12 5.26 6.31 -21.24
N TRP A 13 4.79 7.22 -20.37
CA TRP A 13 4.63 7.00 -18.93
C TRP A 13 3.79 5.73 -18.63
N TRP A 14 2.96 5.31 -19.57
CA TRP A 14 2.13 4.13 -19.45
C TRP A 14 2.93 2.82 -19.45
N PHE A 15 4.15 2.76 -20.00
CA PHE A 15 4.98 1.56 -19.89
C PHE A 15 5.36 1.22 -18.44
N PRO A 16 6.02 2.10 -17.68
CA PRO A 16 6.22 1.86 -16.26
C PRO A 16 4.91 1.91 -15.46
N GLY A 17 3.87 2.59 -15.96
CA GLY A 17 2.54 2.61 -15.35
C GLY A 17 1.89 1.23 -15.34
N ILE A 18 1.86 0.53 -16.46
CA ILE A 18 1.33 -0.84 -16.54
C ILE A 18 2.20 -1.82 -15.72
N CYS A 19 3.51 -1.58 -15.61
CA CYS A 19 4.33 -2.36 -14.69
C CYS A 19 3.83 -2.23 -13.24
N LEU A 20 3.48 -1.01 -12.77
CA LEU A 20 2.87 -0.81 -11.45
C LEU A 20 1.51 -1.52 -11.33
N VAL A 21 0.68 -1.50 -12.38
CA VAL A 21 -0.60 -2.22 -12.38
C VAL A 21 -0.37 -3.73 -12.24
N LEU A 22 0.54 -4.31 -13.01
CA LEU A 22 0.81 -5.75 -13.00
C LEU A 22 1.44 -6.20 -11.68
N THR A 23 2.42 -5.47 -11.15
CA THR A 23 3.01 -5.79 -9.85
C THR A 23 2.01 -5.61 -8.71
N GLY A 24 1.13 -4.60 -8.78
CA GLY A 24 0.03 -4.41 -7.84
C GLY A 24 -1.02 -5.51 -7.93
N TRP A 25 -1.34 -5.99 -9.14
CA TRP A 25 -2.18 -7.16 -9.36
C TRP A 25 -1.58 -8.39 -8.64
N CYS A 26 -0.32 -8.71 -8.91
CA CYS A 26 0.37 -9.81 -8.25
C CYS A 26 0.36 -9.68 -6.71
N ALA A 27 0.56 -8.47 -6.20
CA ALA A 27 0.58 -8.21 -4.77
C ALA A 27 -0.72 -8.61 -4.06
N ASN A 28 -1.87 -8.42 -4.71
CA ASN A 28 -3.17 -8.60 -4.09
C ASN A 28 -3.98 -9.79 -4.65
N GLN A 29 -3.51 -10.51 -5.68
CA GLN A 29 -4.24 -11.64 -6.25
C GLN A 29 -4.53 -12.77 -5.25
N TYR A 30 -3.66 -13.00 -4.26
CA TYR A 30 -3.84 -14.00 -3.21
C TYR A 30 -4.96 -13.63 -2.24
N VAL A 31 -5.19 -12.32 -2.03
CA VAL A 31 -6.07 -11.82 -0.96
C VAL A 31 -7.51 -12.30 -1.13
N SER A 32 -8.06 -12.25 -2.34
CA SER A 32 -9.42 -12.75 -2.63
C SER A 32 -9.54 -14.27 -2.49
N LEU A 33 -8.42 -14.99 -2.58
CA LEU A 33 -8.37 -16.44 -2.58
C LEU A 33 -8.15 -17.04 -1.19
N ILE A 34 -7.94 -16.24 -0.15
CA ILE A 34 -7.68 -16.71 1.23
C ILE A 34 -8.77 -17.70 1.67
N GLY A 35 -10.04 -17.31 1.54
CA GLY A 35 -11.17 -18.18 1.89
C GLY A 35 -11.24 -19.46 1.04
N TRP A 36 -10.85 -19.38 -0.22
CA TRP A 36 -10.79 -20.55 -1.10
C TRP A 36 -9.72 -21.54 -0.63
N TYR A 37 -8.52 -21.09 -0.25
CA TYR A 37 -7.46 -21.94 0.29
C TYR A 37 -7.86 -22.59 1.61
N GLN A 38 -8.55 -21.86 2.48
CA GLN A 38 -9.07 -22.40 3.73
C GLN A 38 -10.10 -23.52 3.50
N GLN A 39 -10.98 -23.37 2.52
CA GLN A 39 -12.07 -24.34 2.25
C GLN A 39 -11.62 -25.57 1.46
N HIS A 40 -10.70 -25.39 0.51
CA HIS A 40 -10.37 -26.44 -0.48
C HIS A 40 -8.97 -27.02 -0.30
N ARG A 41 -8.10 -26.36 0.47
CA ARG A 41 -6.73 -26.81 0.78
C ARG A 41 -6.50 -26.99 2.26
N GLU A 42 -7.55 -26.92 3.08
CA GLU A 42 -7.49 -27.09 4.54
C GLU A 42 -6.48 -26.18 5.22
N LEU A 43 -6.14 -25.03 4.58
CA LEU A 43 -5.19 -24.09 5.12
C LEU A 43 -5.79 -23.44 6.37
N SER A 44 -5.14 -23.56 7.52
CA SER A 44 -5.61 -22.93 8.74
C SER A 44 -5.71 -21.41 8.59
N GLU A 45 -6.58 -20.75 9.36
CA GLU A 45 -6.71 -19.29 9.30
C GLU A 45 -5.38 -18.59 9.61
N VAL A 46 -4.64 -19.09 10.60
CA VAL A 46 -3.31 -18.58 10.95
C VAL A 46 -2.33 -18.74 9.79
N ALA A 47 -2.25 -19.92 9.18
CA ALA A 47 -1.38 -20.18 8.03
C ALA A 47 -1.73 -19.27 6.85
N ALA A 48 -3.01 -19.12 6.50
CA ALA A 48 -3.46 -18.28 5.41
C ALA A 48 -3.06 -16.79 5.61
N PHE A 49 -3.17 -16.28 6.82
CA PHE A 49 -2.74 -14.90 7.12
C PHE A 49 -1.23 -14.75 7.31
N LEU A 50 -0.51 -15.79 7.72
CA LEU A 50 0.96 -15.80 7.68
C LEU A 50 1.47 -15.77 6.23
N VAL A 51 0.85 -16.52 5.32
CA VAL A 51 1.14 -16.42 3.88
C VAL A 51 0.88 -15.00 3.38
N LEU A 52 -0.24 -14.36 3.77
CA LEU A 52 -0.50 -12.96 3.44
C LEU A 52 0.62 -12.05 3.95
N ALA A 53 1.05 -12.21 5.21
CA ALA A 53 2.06 -11.39 5.86
C ALA A 53 3.47 -11.57 5.26
N SER A 54 3.78 -12.74 4.71
CA SER A 54 5.08 -13.04 4.08
C SER A 54 5.45 -12.08 2.95
N TYR A 55 4.46 -11.46 2.30
CA TYR A 55 4.64 -10.41 1.31
C TYR A 55 5.46 -9.22 1.86
N VAL A 56 5.24 -8.86 3.13
CA VAL A 56 5.91 -7.72 3.77
C VAL A 56 7.42 -7.97 3.92
N VAL A 57 7.82 -9.23 4.12
CA VAL A 57 9.24 -9.64 4.24
C VAL A 57 10.02 -9.31 2.97
N GLY A 58 9.45 -9.54 1.80
CA GLY A 58 10.07 -9.20 0.52
C GLY A 58 10.02 -7.71 0.21
N LEU A 59 8.91 -7.03 0.57
CA LEU A 59 8.64 -5.66 0.19
C LEU A 59 9.48 -4.64 0.97
N LEU A 60 9.58 -4.77 2.30
CA LEU A 60 10.23 -3.77 3.14
C LEU A 60 11.70 -3.53 2.78
N PRO A 61 12.55 -4.56 2.57
CA PRO A 61 13.93 -4.35 2.16
C PRO A 61 14.04 -3.57 0.84
N MET A 62 13.15 -3.86 -0.11
CA MET A 62 13.17 -3.18 -1.41
C MET A 62 12.76 -1.71 -1.29
N LEU A 63 11.79 -1.37 -0.46
CA LEU A 63 11.42 0.02 -0.19
C LEU A 63 12.58 0.82 0.43
N VAL A 64 13.40 0.19 1.26
CA VAL A 64 14.52 0.84 1.94
C VAL A 64 15.74 0.97 1.03
N PHE A 65 16.11 -0.09 0.30
CA PHE A 65 17.39 -0.17 -0.40
C PHE A 65 17.32 0.09 -1.90
N ALA A 66 16.22 -0.29 -2.57
CA ALA A 66 16.15 -0.24 -4.02
C ALA A 66 16.20 1.19 -4.60
N GLY A 67 15.82 2.20 -3.80
CA GLY A 67 15.87 3.60 -4.23
C GLY A 67 17.28 4.04 -4.60
N SER A 68 18.22 3.83 -3.72
CA SER A 68 19.63 4.20 -3.92
C SER A 68 20.28 3.41 -5.07
N TRP A 69 19.90 2.16 -5.25
CA TRP A 69 20.39 1.34 -6.35
C TRP A 69 19.80 1.77 -7.68
N ALA A 70 18.49 2.05 -7.74
CA ALA A 70 17.82 2.50 -8.94
C ALA A 70 18.29 3.89 -9.39
N ASP A 71 18.69 4.77 -8.47
CA ASP A 71 19.30 6.07 -8.78
C ASP A 71 20.65 5.91 -9.47
N ARG A 72 21.47 4.95 -9.03
CA ARG A 72 22.83 4.70 -9.55
C ARG A 72 22.83 3.92 -10.87
N LEU A 73 21.99 2.88 -10.97
CA LEU A 73 21.99 1.94 -12.09
C LEU A 73 20.93 2.25 -13.16
N GLY A 74 20.02 3.19 -12.87
CA GLY A 74 18.91 3.58 -13.74
C GLY A 74 17.60 2.90 -13.36
N ARG A 75 16.46 3.48 -13.75
CA ARG A 75 15.12 3.04 -13.38
C ARG A 75 14.69 1.76 -14.10
N LYS A 76 15.04 1.66 -15.39
CA LYS A 76 14.59 0.56 -16.26
C LYS A 76 15.02 -0.82 -15.77
N PRO A 77 16.29 -1.12 -15.40
CA PRO A 77 16.69 -2.44 -14.93
C PRO A 77 15.87 -2.89 -13.72
N PHE A 78 15.61 -2.00 -12.76
CA PHE A 78 14.82 -2.33 -11.56
C PHE A 78 13.34 -2.51 -11.86
N THR A 79 12.79 -1.80 -12.85
CA THR A 79 11.42 -2.02 -13.33
C THR A 79 11.29 -3.38 -14.03
N LEU A 80 12.29 -3.81 -14.80
CA LEU A 80 12.31 -5.15 -15.39
C LEU A 80 12.44 -6.24 -14.30
N LEU A 81 13.33 -6.06 -13.33
CA LEU A 81 13.47 -6.97 -12.18
C LEU A 81 12.17 -7.07 -11.37
N ALA A 82 11.41 -5.97 -11.23
CA ALA A 82 10.11 -6.00 -10.59
C ALA A 82 9.12 -6.94 -11.28
N LEU A 83 9.06 -6.88 -12.62
CA LEU A 83 8.22 -7.80 -13.41
C LEU A 83 8.71 -9.24 -13.33
N ILE A 84 10.02 -9.46 -13.41
CA ILE A 84 10.61 -10.80 -13.29
C ILE A 84 10.26 -11.42 -11.91
N ALA A 85 10.43 -10.65 -10.82
CA ALA A 85 10.06 -11.08 -9.49
C ALA A 85 8.54 -11.34 -9.37
N SER A 86 7.72 -10.51 -10.00
CA SER A 86 6.26 -10.66 -10.03
C SER A 86 5.83 -11.94 -10.77
N ILE A 87 6.45 -12.23 -11.93
CA ILE A 87 6.23 -13.48 -12.69
C ILE A 87 6.65 -14.68 -11.86
N GLY A 88 7.89 -14.66 -11.31
CA GLY A 88 8.39 -15.72 -10.45
C GLY A 88 7.52 -15.95 -9.22
N GLY A 89 7.03 -14.85 -8.60
CA GLY A 89 6.07 -14.91 -7.50
C GLY A 89 4.79 -15.65 -7.87
N SER A 90 4.20 -15.35 -9.04
CA SER A 90 3.01 -16.06 -9.53
C SER A 90 3.29 -17.53 -9.85
N VAL A 91 4.43 -17.85 -10.45
CA VAL A 91 4.83 -19.24 -10.69
C VAL A 91 4.98 -20.02 -9.37
N LEU A 92 5.61 -19.43 -8.35
CA LEU A 92 5.72 -20.07 -7.03
C LEU A 92 4.34 -20.25 -6.37
N LEU A 93 3.44 -19.27 -6.50
CA LEU A 93 2.06 -19.40 -6.00
C LEU A 93 1.29 -20.52 -6.69
N MET A 94 1.53 -20.80 -7.97
CA MET A 94 0.97 -21.95 -8.66
C MET A 94 1.45 -23.28 -8.05
N LEU A 95 2.71 -23.35 -7.61
CA LEU A 95 3.26 -24.52 -6.92
C LEU A 95 2.72 -24.70 -5.50
N GLY A 96 2.00 -23.69 -4.97
CA GLY A 96 1.35 -23.75 -3.67
C GLY A 96 0.34 -24.88 -3.50
N ALA A 97 -0.14 -25.47 -4.61
CA ALA A 97 -0.93 -26.70 -4.60
C ALA A 97 -0.15 -27.93 -4.08
N GLN A 98 1.19 -27.91 -4.19
CA GLN A 98 2.05 -29.02 -3.81
C GLN A 98 2.52 -28.93 -2.36
N ALA A 99 2.85 -27.72 -1.89
CA ALA A 99 3.27 -27.46 -0.52
C ALA A 99 3.08 -25.98 -0.14
N GLU A 100 2.67 -25.75 1.12
CA GLU A 100 2.42 -24.40 1.67
C GLU A 100 3.65 -23.48 1.57
N MET A 101 4.86 -24.03 1.70
CA MET A 101 6.12 -23.26 1.59
C MET A 101 6.21 -22.48 0.26
N TRP A 102 5.65 -22.98 -0.83
CA TRP A 102 5.66 -22.28 -2.11
C TRP A 102 4.74 -21.05 -2.10
N LEU A 103 3.65 -21.07 -1.33
CA LEU A 103 2.83 -19.87 -1.12
C LEU A 103 3.63 -18.78 -0.40
N HIS A 104 4.37 -19.12 0.67
CA HIS A 104 5.25 -18.18 1.37
C HIS A 104 6.34 -17.62 0.45
N ALA A 105 7.07 -18.50 -0.26
CA ALA A 105 8.11 -18.09 -1.19
C ALA A 105 7.57 -17.19 -2.31
N GLY A 106 6.41 -17.54 -2.87
CA GLY A 106 5.71 -16.74 -3.88
C GLY A 106 5.33 -15.36 -3.34
N ARG A 107 4.81 -15.30 -2.12
CA ARG A 107 4.44 -14.03 -1.47
C ARG A 107 5.65 -13.14 -1.19
N VAL A 108 6.75 -13.70 -0.70
CA VAL A 108 8.01 -12.96 -0.50
C VAL A 108 8.49 -12.37 -1.83
N LEU A 109 8.54 -13.20 -2.89
CA LEU A 109 9.00 -12.74 -4.20
C LEU A 109 8.05 -11.70 -4.84
N THR A 110 6.75 -11.85 -4.63
CA THR A 110 5.74 -10.84 -4.99
C THR A 110 6.01 -9.50 -4.26
N GLY A 111 6.37 -9.57 -2.98
CA GLY A 111 6.75 -8.39 -2.19
C GLY A 111 8.00 -7.70 -2.75
N VAL A 112 9.02 -8.47 -3.10
CA VAL A 112 10.23 -7.94 -3.78
C VAL A 112 9.83 -7.21 -5.07
N GLY A 113 9.01 -7.84 -5.93
CA GLY A 113 8.53 -7.25 -7.17
C GLY A 113 7.81 -5.92 -6.96
N MET A 114 6.87 -5.89 -6.01
CA MET A 114 6.11 -4.67 -5.71
C MET A 114 6.99 -3.57 -5.11
N GLY A 115 7.90 -3.90 -4.19
CA GLY A 115 8.83 -2.93 -3.61
C GLY A 115 9.73 -2.28 -4.67
N LEU A 116 10.29 -3.08 -5.57
CA LEU A 116 11.08 -2.60 -6.71
C LEU A 116 10.24 -1.68 -7.62
N ALA A 117 9.01 -2.08 -7.96
CA ALA A 117 8.12 -1.29 -8.81
C ALA A 117 7.72 0.04 -8.17
N MET A 118 7.36 0.03 -6.87
CA MET A 118 7.01 1.25 -6.13
C MET A 118 8.14 2.27 -6.16
N VAL A 119 9.38 1.84 -6.13
CA VAL A 119 10.53 2.73 -6.18
C VAL A 119 10.91 3.10 -7.61
N ALA A 120 11.18 2.11 -8.47
CA ALA A 120 11.76 2.34 -9.80
C ALA A 120 10.73 2.80 -10.82
N ALA A 121 9.59 2.11 -10.95
CA ALA A 121 8.58 2.46 -11.93
C ALA A 121 7.89 3.78 -11.58
N THR A 122 7.61 4.05 -10.28
CA THR A 122 7.07 5.34 -9.84
C THR A 122 8.01 6.50 -10.18
N SER A 123 9.32 6.32 -9.95
CA SER A 123 10.32 7.33 -10.29
C SER A 123 10.42 7.53 -11.81
N TRP A 124 10.38 6.43 -12.58
CA TRP A 124 10.38 6.51 -14.04
C TRP A 124 9.16 7.29 -14.57
N ILE A 125 7.95 7.00 -14.06
CA ILE A 125 6.73 7.76 -14.41
C ILE A 125 6.91 9.25 -14.13
N LYS A 126 7.45 9.61 -12.96
CA LYS A 126 7.70 11.02 -12.59
C LYS A 126 8.69 11.70 -13.54
N GLU A 127 9.74 11.00 -13.96
CA GLU A 127 10.77 11.55 -14.85
C GLU A 127 10.25 11.81 -16.28
N VAL A 128 9.32 10.99 -16.77
CA VAL A 128 8.74 11.15 -18.13
C VAL A 128 7.41 11.90 -18.15
N SER A 129 6.92 12.34 -17.01
CA SER A 129 5.65 13.06 -16.89
C SER A 129 5.86 14.54 -16.58
N PRO A 130 5.09 15.47 -17.18
CA PRO A 130 5.21 16.88 -16.88
C PRO A 130 4.69 17.22 -15.48
N GLY A 131 5.45 17.99 -14.70
CA GLY A 131 5.04 18.58 -13.43
C GLY A 131 4.53 17.55 -12.41
N ALA A 132 3.47 17.90 -11.70
CA ALA A 132 2.87 17.07 -10.65
C ALA A 132 2.08 15.85 -11.17
N SER A 133 1.84 15.74 -12.49
CA SER A 133 1.04 14.66 -13.07
C SER A 133 1.65 13.27 -12.88
N GLY A 134 2.98 13.19 -12.79
CA GLY A 134 3.69 11.92 -12.60
C GLY A 134 3.34 11.22 -11.30
N ALA A 135 3.22 11.96 -10.18
CA ALA A 135 2.81 11.38 -8.89
C ALA A 135 1.37 10.85 -8.93
N VAL A 136 0.46 11.60 -9.56
CA VAL A 136 -0.94 11.19 -9.72
C VAL A 136 -1.03 9.91 -10.57
N ARG A 137 -0.34 9.87 -11.70
CA ARG A 137 -0.30 8.69 -12.60
C ARG A 137 0.22 7.45 -11.89
N ALA A 138 1.34 7.58 -11.16
CA ALA A 138 1.92 6.47 -10.40
C ALA A 138 0.96 5.96 -9.31
N GLY A 139 0.34 6.87 -8.55
CA GLY A 139 -0.65 6.52 -7.54
C GLY A 139 -1.88 5.81 -8.13
N LEU A 140 -2.42 6.31 -9.24
CA LEU A 140 -3.55 5.68 -9.93
C LEU A 140 -3.19 4.28 -10.45
N CYS A 141 -2.01 4.10 -11.08
CA CYS A 141 -1.57 2.79 -11.57
C CYS A 141 -1.41 1.78 -10.43
N THR A 142 -0.78 2.20 -9.31
CA THR A 142 -0.63 1.36 -8.12
C THR A 142 -1.99 0.93 -7.57
N SER A 143 -2.91 1.87 -7.39
CA SER A 143 -4.24 1.61 -6.86
C SER A 143 -5.08 0.75 -7.78
N LEU A 144 -4.97 0.98 -9.10
CA LEU A 144 -5.64 0.15 -10.11
C LEU A 144 -5.16 -1.30 -10.03
N GLY A 145 -3.84 -1.52 -9.92
CA GLY A 145 -3.27 -2.86 -9.78
C GLY A 145 -3.79 -3.57 -8.53
N PHE A 146 -3.80 -2.88 -7.39
CA PHE A 146 -4.31 -3.42 -6.14
C PHE A 146 -5.80 -3.78 -6.18
N ALA A 147 -6.60 -3.08 -6.98
CA ALA A 147 -8.03 -3.36 -7.14
C ALA A 147 -8.30 -4.45 -8.19
N VAL A 148 -7.61 -4.39 -9.33
CA VAL A 148 -7.83 -5.28 -10.47
C VAL A 148 -7.40 -6.71 -10.16
N GLY A 149 -6.27 -6.88 -9.44
CA GLY A 149 -5.73 -8.19 -9.11
C GLY A 149 -6.73 -9.13 -8.43
N PRO A 150 -7.29 -8.74 -7.28
CA PRO A 150 -8.30 -9.54 -6.58
C PRO A 150 -9.56 -9.80 -7.40
N VAL A 151 -10.00 -8.81 -8.20
CA VAL A 151 -11.21 -8.95 -9.03
C VAL A 151 -11.00 -10.00 -10.11
N ILE A 152 -9.89 -9.92 -10.84
CA ILE A 152 -9.59 -10.91 -11.90
C ILE A 152 -9.37 -12.29 -11.28
N SER A 153 -8.58 -12.39 -10.20
CA SER A 153 -8.29 -13.66 -9.55
C SER A 153 -9.57 -14.30 -8.97
N GLY A 154 -10.38 -13.50 -8.27
CA GLY A 154 -11.65 -13.97 -7.73
C GLY A 154 -12.65 -14.42 -8.82
N ALA A 155 -12.74 -13.66 -9.93
CA ALA A 155 -13.61 -14.01 -11.06
C ALA A 155 -13.14 -15.29 -11.75
N LEU A 156 -11.84 -15.44 -12.02
CA LEU A 156 -11.28 -16.64 -12.66
C LEU A 156 -11.49 -17.88 -11.77
N VAL A 157 -11.21 -17.79 -10.49
CA VAL A 157 -11.41 -18.91 -9.57
C VAL A 157 -12.89 -19.18 -9.35
N GLY A 158 -13.74 -18.17 -9.31
CA GLY A 158 -15.20 -18.37 -9.25
C GLY A 158 -15.78 -19.09 -10.46
N ALA A 159 -15.19 -18.89 -11.64
CA ALA A 159 -15.63 -19.53 -12.87
C ALA A 159 -15.03 -20.94 -13.08
N THR A 160 -13.81 -21.18 -12.62
CA THR A 160 -13.02 -22.39 -12.98
C THR A 160 -12.67 -23.27 -11.79
N TRP A 161 -12.85 -22.79 -10.57
CA TRP A 161 -12.42 -23.45 -9.31
C TRP A 161 -10.92 -23.78 -9.27
N ASN A 162 -10.12 -23.09 -10.09
CA ASN A 162 -8.70 -23.33 -10.26
C ASN A 162 -7.88 -22.06 -9.97
N PRO A 163 -7.22 -21.93 -8.80
CA PRO A 163 -6.41 -20.76 -8.46
C PRO A 163 -5.13 -20.68 -9.29
N GLU A 164 -4.58 -21.81 -9.74
CA GLU A 164 -3.38 -21.88 -10.58
C GLU A 164 -3.61 -21.10 -11.88
N LEU A 165 -4.83 -21.16 -12.44
CA LEU A 165 -5.19 -20.42 -13.66
C LEU A 165 -5.12 -18.90 -13.43
N ALA A 166 -5.54 -18.41 -12.27
CA ALA A 166 -5.47 -16.98 -11.95
C ALA A 166 -4.01 -16.49 -11.91
N TYR A 167 -3.13 -17.27 -11.30
CA TYR A 167 -1.68 -16.97 -11.27
C TYR A 167 -1.04 -17.08 -12.65
N LEU A 168 -1.43 -18.07 -13.46
CA LEU A 168 -0.94 -18.28 -14.82
C LEU A 168 -1.30 -17.09 -15.72
N VAL A 169 -2.56 -16.63 -15.69
CA VAL A 169 -3.03 -15.48 -16.46
C VAL A 169 -2.21 -14.23 -16.12
N HIS A 170 -1.95 -14.00 -14.82
CA HIS A 170 -1.07 -12.91 -14.42
C HIS A 170 0.35 -13.10 -14.97
N ALA A 171 0.95 -14.28 -14.80
CA ALA A 171 2.33 -14.56 -15.23
C ALA A 171 2.50 -14.35 -16.74
N ILE A 172 1.56 -14.82 -17.56
CA ILE A 172 1.58 -14.64 -19.02
C ILE A 172 1.45 -13.15 -19.36
N THR A 173 0.50 -12.44 -18.74
CA THR A 173 0.29 -11.01 -19.01
C THR A 173 1.52 -10.19 -18.62
N ALA A 174 2.13 -10.48 -17.46
CA ALA A 174 3.34 -9.81 -17.00
C ALA A 174 4.56 -10.15 -17.88
N ALA A 175 4.68 -11.40 -18.37
CA ALA A 175 5.75 -11.80 -19.28
C ALA A 175 5.62 -11.11 -20.64
N ALA A 176 4.42 -11.02 -21.20
CA ALA A 176 4.18 -10.26 -22.43
C ALA A 176 4.57 -8.79 -22.25
N TRP A 177 4.21 -8.20 -21.11
CA TRP A 177 4.57 -6.81 -20.83
C TRP A 177 6.07 -6.62 -20.58
N LEU A 178 6.73 -7.61 -19.94
CA LEU A 178 8.19 -7.60 -19.76
C LEU A 178 8.92 -7.50 -21.11
N VAL A 179 8.48 -8.27 -22.10
CA VAL A 179 9.04 -8.20 -23.46
C VAL A 179 8.83 -6.82 -24.06
N LEU A 180 7.61 -6.27 -23.99
CA LEU A 180 7.31 -4.95 -24.58
C LEU A 180 8.10 -3.82 -23.92
N ILE A 181 8.21 -3.80 -22.59
CA ILE A 181 8.95 -2.74 -21.88
C ILE A 181 10.48 -2.89 -22.04
N ALA A 182 11.00 -4.09 -22.32
CA ALA A 182 12.42 -4.31 -22.55
C ALA A 182 12.95 -3.55 -23.77
N PHE A 183 12.12 -3.33 -24.79
CA PHE A 183 12.47 -2.55 -25.98
C PHE A 183 12.33 -1.03 -25.81
N GLN A 184 11.77 -0.56 -24.70
CA GLN A 184 11.60 0.87 -24.47
C GLN A 184 12.92 1.53 -24.03
N PRO A 185 13.21 2.78 -24.46
CA PRO A 185 14.35 3.52 -23.95
C PRO A 185 14.16 3.80 -22.45
N GLY A 186 15.19 3.51 -21.67
CA GLY A 186 15.23 3.86 -20.24
C GLY A 186 15.51 5.35 -20.03
N THR A 187 15.23 5.85 -18.82
CA THR A 187 15.69 7.17 -18.42
C THR A 187 17.21 7.19 -18.22
N PRO A 188 17.88 8.31 -18.56
CA PRO A 188 19.32 8.45 -18.32
C PRO A 188 19.65 8.23 -16.84
N ARG A 189 20.83 7.69 -16.58
CA ARG A 189 21.38 7.65 -15.23
C ARG A 189 21.52 9.08 -14.72
N ARG A 190 20.99 9.35 -13.53
CA ARG A 190 21.28 10.61 -12.85
C ARG A 190 22.68 10.51 -12.23
N GLU A 191 23.55 11.44 -12.57
CA GLU A 191 24.74 11.67 -11.75
C GLU A 191 24.27 12.00 -10.33
N PRO A 192 24.94 11.44 -9.30
CA PRO A 192 24.64 11.80 -7.92
C PRO A 192 24.82 13.32 -7.78
N VAL A 193 23.73 14.06 -7.74
CA VAL A 193 23.80 15.47 -7.37
C VAL A 193 24.32 15.49 -5.94
N GLN A 194 25.56 15.94 -5.75
CA GLN A 194 26.13 16.27 -4.45
C GLN A 194 25.42 17.51 -3.89
N GLN A 195 24.10 17.42 -3.71
CA GLN A 195 23.42 18.38 -2.86
C GLN A 195 23.88 18.08 -1.45
N ALA A 196 24.48 19.08 -0.80
CA ALA A 196 24.78 19.00 0.62
C ALA A 196 23.52 18.46 1.32
N VAL A 197 23.62 17.24 1.89
CA VAL A 197 22.51 16.56 2.56
C VAL A 197 22.23 17.40 3.83
N GLN A 198 21.37 18.42 3.66
CA GLN A 198 20.79 19.08 4.82
C GLN A 198 19.76 18.10 5.38
N GLY A 199 20.10 17.44 6.48
CA GLY A 199 19.24 16.49 7.14
C GLY A 199 17.89 17.10 7.52
N THR A 200 16.90 16.24 7.69
CA THR A 200 15.60 16.65 8.25
C THR A 200 15.86 17.34 9.60
N SER A 201 15.30 18.53 9.81
CA SER A 201 15.53 19.29 11.04
C SER A 201 15.09 18.49 12.27
N ALA A 202 15.71 18.75 13.44
CA ALA A 202 15.31 18.11 14.69
C ALA A 202 13.82 18.31 14.99
N GLN A 203 13.27 19.49 14.65
CA GLN A 203 11.85 19.78 14.75
C GLN A 203 11.03 18.94 13.76
N GLY A 204 11.47 18.77 12.51
CA GLY A 204 10.82 17.91 11.53
C GLY A 204 10.75 16.46 11.99
N LEU A 205 11.83 15.93 12.57
CA LEU A 205 11.84 14.59 13.16
C LEU A 205 10.90 14.47 14.37
N LYS A 206 10.84 15.52 15.22
CA LYS A 206 9.90 15.56 16.36
C LYS A 206 8.44 15.52 15.88
N ILE A 207 8.11 16.31 14.85
CA ILE A 207 6.78 16.31 14.23
C ILE A 207 6.47 14.92 13.63
N PHE A 208 7.39 14.36 12.85
CA PHE A 208 7.25 13.03 12.27
C PHE A 208 6.96 11.98 13.36
N ASN A 209 7.75 11.95 14.44
CA ASN A 209 7.60 10.96 15.49
C ASN A 209 6.30 11.12 16.30
N ARG A 210 5.79 12.33 16.47
CA ARG A 210 4.62 12.61 17.32
C ARG A 210 3.29 12.71 16.58
N LEU A 211 3.29 13.01 15.28
CA LEU A 211 2.07 13.11 14.49
C LEU A 211 1.95 12.00 13.43
N VAL A 212 3.05 11.70 12.72
CA VAL A 212 2.99 10.78 11.59
C VAL A 212 3.10 9.33 12.06
N LEU A 213 4.05 9.00 12.92
CA LEU A 213 4.25 7.62 13.37
C LEU A 213 3.03 7.02 14.09
N PRO A 214 2.32 7.73 15.00
CA PRO A 214 1.17 7.13 15.70
C PRO A 214 0.01 6.76 14.78
N MET A 215 -0.15 7.46 13.65
CA MET A 215 -1.22 7.17 12.71
C MET A 215 -0.80 6.20 11.58
N ALA A 216 0.52 6.03 11.35
CA ALA A 216 1.03 5.26 10.22
C ALA A 216 0.56 3.80 10.19
N PRO A 217 0.51 3.02 11.30
CA PRO A 217 0.01 1.64 11.27
C PRO A 217 -1.43 1.53 10.74
N TRP A 218 -2.25 2.56 10.96
CA TRP A 218 -3.65 2.55 10.54
C TRP A 218 -3.81 2.68 9.02
N VAL A 219 -2.82 3.16 8.28
CA VAL A 219 -2.88 3.24 6.82
C VAL A 219 -3.18 1.87 6.24
N PHE A 220 -2.27 0.90 6.39
CA PHE A 220 -2.49 -0.44 5.87
C PHE A 220 -3.26 -1.35 6.83
N GLY A 221 -3.31 -1.00 8.12
CA GLY A 221 -4.16 -1.70 9.08
C GLY A 221 -5.64 -1.62 8.74
N LEU A 222 -6.12 -0.46 8.29
CA LEU A 222 -7.50 -0.31 7.82
C LEU A 222 -7.72 -1.00 6.49
N ALA A 223 -6.75 -0.91 5.58
CA ALA A 223 -6.83 -1.65 4.32
C ALA A 223 -7.05 -3.14 4.59
N THR A 224 -6.17 -3.77 5.41
CA THR A 224 -6.27 -5.20 5.74
C THR A 224 -7.50 -5.51 6.60
N SER A 225 -7.93 -4.58 7.46
CA SER A 225 -9.20 -4.74 8.20
C SER A 225 -10.39 -4.83 7.25
N GLY A 226 -10.48 -3.96 6.24
CA GLY A 226 -11.57 -3.96 5.28
C GLY A 226 -11.58 -5.19 4.37
N PHE A 227 -10.45 -5.65 3.89
CA PHE A 227 -10.40 -6.72 2.90
C PHE A 227 -10.07 -8.12 3.45
N ALA A 228 -9.53 -8.24 4.65
CA ALA A 228 -9.18 -9.54 5.24
C ALA A 228 -9.88 -9.81 6.57
N VAL A 229 -9.93 -8.83 7.50
CA VAL A 229 -10.60 -9.01 8.78
C VAL A 229 -12.11 -9.07 8.61
N VAL A 230 -12.72 -8.17 7.83
CA VAL A 230 -14.18 -8.19 7.59
C VAL A 230 -14.65 -9.52 7.02
N PRO A 231 -14.07 -10.08 5.95
CA PRO A 231 -14.45 -11.42 5.48
C PRO A 231 -14.29 -12.50 6.56
N ALA A 232 -13.21 -12.46 7.35
CA ALA A 232 -12.98 -13.41 8.42
C ALA A 232 -14.03 -13.34 9.55
N LEU A 233 -14.60 -12.16 9.82
CA LEU A 233 -15.66 -11.98 10.81
C LEU A 233 -17.04 -12.40 10.29
N THR A 234 -17.29 -12.30 8.97
CA THR A 234 -18.60 -12.63 8.37
C THR A 234 -18.75 -14.10 8.02
N GLY A 235 -17.64 -14.83 7.84
CA GLY A 235 -17.61 -16.25 7.48
C GLY A 235 -17.85 -17.16 8.70
N ARG A 236 -19.08 -17.28 9.19
CA ARG A 236 -19.39 -18.26 10.25
C ARG A 236 -19.47 -19.68 9.65
N GLY A 237 -18.44 -20.48 9.90
CA GLY A 237 -18.45 -21.93 9.64
C GLY A 237 -17.88 -22.41 8.30
N ALA A 238 -17.79 -21.60 7.25
CA ALA A 238 -17.30 -22.03 5.94
C ALA A 238 -16.37 -21.01 5.25
N GLY A 239 -15.83 -20.05 5.98
CA GLY A 239 -15.08 -18.93 5.38
C GLY A 239 -16.00 -17.97 4.60
N ALA A 240 -15.54 -16.75 4.36
CA ALA A 240 -16.28 -15.83 3.50
C ALA A 240 -16.35 -16.39 2.10
N SER A 241 -17.52 -16.24 1.44
CA SER A 241 -17.62 -16.63 0.03
C SER A 241 -16.55 -15.89 -0.78
N LEU A 242 -16.00 -16.57 -1.78
CA LEU A 242 -15.02 -15.98 -2.71
C LEU A 242 -15.52 -14.64 -3.28
N LEU A 243 -16.81 -14.57 -3.61
CA LEU A 243 -17.44 -13.36 -4.11
C LEU A 243 -17.37 -12.21 -3.09
N PHE A 244 -17.72 -12.47 -1.82
CA PHE A 244 -17.69 -11.44 -0.78
C PHE A 244 -16.26 -10.96 -0.51
N SER A 245 -15.30 -11.88 -0.42
CA SER A 245 -13.87 -11.54 -0.28
C SER A 245 -13.40 -10.67 -1.45
N THR A 246 -13.76 -11.03 -2.69
CA THR A 246 -13.41 -10.25 -3.89
C THR A 246 -14.02 -8.85 -3.85
N ILE A 247 -15.30 -8.73 -3.48
CA ILE A 247 -15.98 -7.43 -3.36
C ILE A 247 -15.34 -6.56 -2.28
N THR A 248 -15.06 -7.10 -1.11
CA THR A 248 -14.47 -6.33 0.00
C THR A 248 -13.08 -5.80 -0.35
N VAL A 249 -12.25 -6.58 -1.05
CA VAL A 249 -10.95 -6.10 -1.54
C VAL A 249 -11.12 -4.99 -2.59
N ALA A 250 -11.99 -5.20 -3.58
CA ALA A 250 -12.23 -4.23 -4.64
C ALA A 250 -12.77 -2.90 -4.07
N VAL A 251 -13.72 -2.98 -3.14
CA VAL A 251 -14.31 -1.81 -2.47
C VAL A 251 -13.28 -1.09 -1.61
N THR A 252 -12.57 -1.81 -0.75
CA THR A 252 -11.59 -1.20 0.16
C THR A 252 -10.45 -0.52 -0.59
N MET A 253 -9.85 -1.21 -1.56
CA MET A 253 -8.73 -0.68 -2.33
C MET A 253 -9.17 0.39 -3.32
N GLY A 254 -10.30 0.17 -4.00
CA GLY A 254 -10.88 1.12 -4.95
C GLY A 254 -11.27 2.44 -4.27
N LEU A 255 -11.97 2.40 -3.14
CA LEU A 255 -12.34 3.60 -2.40
C LEU A 255 -11.14 4.29 -1.76
N GLY A 256 -10.14 3.53 -1.31
CA GLY A 256 -8.88 4.09 -0.84
C GLY A 256 -8.18 4.96 -1.90
N ALA A 257 -8.30 4.60 -3.18
CA ALA A 257 -7.81 5.41 -4.28
C ALA A 257 -8.75 6.57 -4.62
N LEU A 258 -10.04 6.27 -4.75
CA LEU A 258 -11.05 7.24 -5.21
C LEU A 258 -11.29 8.39 -4.23
N ILE A 259 -11.12 8.17 -2.93
CA ILE A 259 -11.31 9.22 -1.93
C ILE A 259 -10.21 10.29 -1.96
N GLN A 260 -9.00 9.97 -2.42
CA GLN A 260 -7.85 10.87 -2.33
C GLN A 260 -8.03 12.21 -3.08
N PRO A 261 -8.56 12.26 -4.31
CA PRO A 261 -8.83 13.53 -4.99
C PRO A 261 -9.80 14.43 -4.22
N PHE A 262 -10.80 13.83 -3.56
CA PHE A 262 -11.77 14.57 -2.74
C PHE A 262 -11.14 15.00 -1.42
N ALA A 263 -10.39 14.13 -0.75
CA ALA A 263 -9.70 14.43 0.50
C ALA A 263 -8.69 15.57 0.35
N ARG A 264 -8.03 15.72 -0.81
CA ARG A 264 -7.17 16.87 -1.11
C ARG A 264 -7.83 18.22 -0.91
N ARG A 265 -9.15 18.31 -1.14
CA ARG A 265 -9.92 19.56 -0.92
C ARG A 265 -10.04 19.91 0.56
N TRP A 266 -9.89 18.92 1.44
CA TRP A 266 -9.91 19.10 2.90
C TRP A 266 -8.52 19.32 3.48
N ASP A 267 -7.47 19.13 2.68
CA ASP A 267 -6.10 19.37 3.11
C ASP A 267 -5.86 20.86 3.32
N ARG A 268 -5.26 21.18 4.44
CA ARG A 268 -4.79 22.54 4.76
C ARG A 268 -3.33 22.48 5.13
N PRO A 269 -2.44 23.08 4.32
CA PRO A 269 -1.01 23.10 4.61
C PRO A 269 -0.71 23.56 6.06
N GLY A 270 0.24 22.91 6.71
CA GLY A 270 0.60 23.24 8.09
C GLY A 270 -0.42 22.81 9.14
N THR A 271 -1.35 21.90 8.82
CA THR A 271 -2.32 21.36 9.78
C THR A 271 -2.36 19.84 9.79
N ALA A 272 -2.83 19.23 10.88
CA ALA A 272 -3.06 17.80 11.01
C ALA A 272 -4.47 17.36 10.52
N ARG A 273 -5.18 18.20 9.76
CA ARG A 273 -6.60 18.01 9.47
C ARG A 273 -6.91 16.66 8.83
N LEU A 274 -6.15 16.24 7.80
CA LEU A 274 -6.35 14.93 7.15
C LEU A 274 -6.06 13.76 8.09
N LEU A 275 -5.05 13.88 8.96
CA LEU A 275 -4.73 12.84 9.94
C LEU A 275 -5.90 12.66 10.92
N VAL A 276 -6.49 13.77 11.38
CA VAL A 276 -7.64 13.75 12.30
C VAL A 276 -8.88 13.17 11.61
N ILE A 277 -9.22 13.62 10.39
CA ILE A 277 -10.37 13.09 9.63
C ILE A 277 -10.18 11.58 9.38
N GLY A 278 -9.00 11.17 8.95
CA GLY A 278 -8.70 9.76 8.68
C GLY A 278 -8.80 8.89 9.94
N LEU A 279 -8.29 9.36 11.08
CA LEU A 279 -8.40 8.63 12.36
C LEU A 279 -9.84 8.59 12.88
N LEU A 280 -10.63 9.66 12.73
CA LEU A 280 -12.06 9.61 13.06
C LEU A 280 -12.81 8.60 12.19
N THR A 281 -12.54 8.57 10.88
CA THR A 281 -13.10 7.55 9.98
C THR A 281 -12.65 6.14 10.38
N ALA A 282 -11.39 5.96 10.81
CA ALA A 282 -10.86 4.71 11.31
C ALA A 282 -11.58 4.23 12.59
N ILE A 283 -11.81 5.12 13.54
CA ILE A 283 -12.59 4.81 14.76
C ILE A 283 -13.99 4.39 14.38
N THR A 284 -14.66 5.12 13.48
CA THR A 284 -16.00 4.76 12.98
C THR A 284 -15.98 3.37 12.31
N THR A 285 -14.90 3.04 11.58
CA THR A 285 -14.73 1.70 10.98
C THR A 285 -14.75 0.61 12.06
N TYR A 286 -13.94 0.75 13.11
CA TYR A 286 -13.91 -0.25 14.19
C TYR A 286 -15.22 -0.29 14.99
N LEU A 287 -15.90 0.83 15.20
CA LEU A 287 -17.23 0.85 15.79
C LEU A 287 -18.25 0.06 14.96
N VAL A 288 -18.22 0.18 13.63
CA VAL A 288 -19.07 -0.62 12.73
C VAL A 288 -18.65 -2.10 12.73
N MET A 289 -17.37 -2.40 12.92
CA MET A 289 -16.89 -3.79 12.99
C MET A 289 -17.35 -4.52 14.27
N ILE A 290 -17.74 -3.82 15.33
CA ILE A 290 -18.31 -4.44 16.54
C ILE A 290 -19.57 -5.26 16.19
N PRO A 291 -20.64 -4.67 15.64
CA PRO A 291 -21.82 -5.46 15.26
C PRO A 291 -21.52 -6.49 14.15
N VAL A 292 -20.50 -6.27 13.29
CA VAL A 292 -20.06 -7.32 12.34
C VAL A 292 -19.54 -8.53 13.11
N ALA A 293 -18.69 -8.34 14.12
CA ALA A 293 -18.15 -9.43 14.93
C ALA A 293 -19.26 -10.18 15.70
N LEU A 294 -20.28 -9.47 16.18
CA LEU A 294 -21.39 -10.05 16.94
C LEU A 294 -22.38 -10.82 16.06
N THR A 295 -22.70 -10.28 14.87
CA THR A 295 -23.80 -10.79 14.05
C THR A 295 -23.34 -11.59 12.83
N GLY A 296 -22.10 -11.40 12.36
CA GLY A 296 -21.62 -11.93 11.10
C GLY A 296 -22.27 -11.29 9.87
N SER A 297 -22.90 -10.11 10.00
CA SER A 297 -23.63 -9.46 8.92
C SER A 297 -22.71 -9.01 7.78
N THR A 298 -22.94 -9.54 6.58
CA THR A 298 -22.23 -9.16 5.35
C THR A 298 -22.53 -7.72 4.93
N ALA A 299 -23.74 -7.23 5.15
CA ALA A 299 -24.13 -5.85 4.84
C ALA A 299 -23.34 -4.85 5.69
N LEU A 300 -23.26 -5.07 7.01
CA LEU A 300 -22.43 -4.25 7.91
C LEU A 300 -20.94 -4.42 7.59
N GLY A 301 -20.51 -5.62 7.21
CA GLY A 301 -19.16 -5.88 6.73
C GLY A 301 -18.79 -5.04 5.51
N LEU A 302 -19.70 -4.92 4.54
CA LEU A 302 -19.48 -4.07 3.37
C LEU A 302 -19.37 -2.59 3.76
N VAL A 303 -20.22 -2.10 4.67
CA VAL A 303 -20.13 -0.73 5.22
C VAL A 303 -18.78 -0.51 5.90
N ALA A 304 -18.32 -1.46 6.72
CA ALA A 304 -16.99 -1.40 7.34
C ALA A 304 -15.87 -1.35 6.31
N SER A 305 -15.97 -2.14 5.21
CA SER A 305 -14.98 -2.14 4.12
C SER A 305 -14.94 -0.80 3.37
N VAL A 306 -16.09 -0.15 3.15
CA VAL A 306 -16.20 1.20 2.58
C VAL A 306 -15.48 2.22 3.46
N LEU A 307 -15.79 2.24 4.75
CA LEU A 307 -15.18 3.16 5.71
C LEU A 307 -13.67 2.90 5.85
N ALA A 308 -13.25 1.65 5.90
CA ALA A 308 -11.85 1.23 5.97
C ALA A 308 -11.06 1.72 4.75
N GLY A 309 -11.62 1.58 3.55
CA GLY A 309 -11.03 2.09 2.31
C GLY A 309 -10.88 3.61 2.33
N CYS A 310 -11.94 4.33 2.70
CA CYS A 310 -11.88 5.78 2.82
C CYS A 310 -10.82 6.23 3.83
N ALA A 311 -10.79 5.63 5.03
CA ALA A 311 -9.81 5.96 6.06
C ALA A 311 -8.38 5.66 5.60
N ASN A 312 -8.13 4.52 4.96
CA ASN A 312 -6.84 4.18 4.35
C ASN A 312 -6.37 5.28 3.39
N GLY A 313 -7.23 5.67 2.42
CA GLY A 313 -6.87 6.68 1.42
C GLY A 313 -6.60 8.05 2.02
N ILE A 314 -7.41 8.49 2.99
CA ILE A 314 -7.25 9.79 3.67
C ILE A 314 -5.95 9.81 4.49
N LEU A 315 -5.67 8.75 5.27
CA LEU A 315 -4.47 8.65 6.09
C LEU A 315 -3.20 8.53 5.25
N LEU A 316 -3.24 7.76 4.16
CA LEU A 316 -2.11 7.65 3.24
C LEU A 316 -1.78 9.00 2.62
N LEU A 317 -2.79 9.72 2.11
CA LEU A 317 -2.62 11.05 1.53
C LEU A 317 -2.07 12.04 2.56
N GLY A 318 -2.68 12.11 3.73
CA GLY A 318 -2.29 13.04 4.79
C GLY A 318 -0.90 12.72 5.35
N GLY A 319 -0.62 11.43 5.62
CA GLY A 319 0.66 10.99 6.14
C GLY A 319 1.82 11.24 5.19
N LEU A 320 1.66 10.83 3.92
CA LEU A 320 2.67 11.05 2.89
C LEU A 320 2.86 12.55 2.62
N GLY A 321 1.78 13.34 2.65
CA GLY A 321 1.86 14.79 2.54
C GLY A 321 2.71 15.43 3.63
N GLN A 322 2.52 15.02 4.90
CA GLN A 322 3.37 15.47 6.01
C GLN A 322 4.82 15.03 5.85
N VAL A 323 5.06 13.76 5.47
CA VAL A 323 6.42 13.25 5.22
C VAL A 323 7.16 14.11 4.19
N LEU A 324 6.50 14.41 3.08
CA LEU A 324 7.10 15.23 2.01
C LEU A 324 7.36 16.69 2.45
N ALA A 325 6.50 17.24 3.31
CA ALA A 325 6.66 18.59 3.83
C ALA A 325 7.78 18.69 4.90
N LEU A 326 8.04 17.60 5.62
CA LEU A 326 9.03 17.58 6.73
C LEU A 326 10.43 17.16 6.27
N ALA A 327 10.52 16.41 5.16
CA ALA A 327 11.79 15.87 4.68
C ALA A 327 12.71 16.98 4.18
N GLY A 328 13.94 17.00 4.69
CA GLY A 328 15.00 17.84 4.17
C GLY A 328 15.48 17.40 2.78
N PRO A 329 16.22 18.28 2.06
CA PRO A 329 16.83 17.95 0.78
C PRO A 329 17.67 16.67 0.87
N GLY A 330 17.39 15.68 -0.01
CA GLY A 330 18.09 14.39 -0.02
C GLY A 330 17.57 13.33 0.97
N GLU A 331 16.69 13.66 1.91
CA GLU A 331 16.15 12.71 2.90
C GLU A 331 14.70 12.23 2.64
N VAL A 332 14.08 12.70 1.58
CA VAL A 332 12.69 12.32 1.24
C VAL A 332 12.55 10.80 1.17
N GLY A 333 13.48 10.10 0.52
CA GLY A 333 13.43 8.64 0.41
C GLY A 333 13.54 7.94 1.77
N LYS A 334 14.44 8.41 2.64
CA LYS A 334 14.66 7.85 3.98
C LYS A 334 13.43 8.00 4.88
N LEU A 335 12.84 9.21 4.90
CA LEU A 335 11.66 9.49 5.72
C LEU A 335 10.42 8.77 5.20
N THR A 336 10.24 8.72 3.86
CA THR A 336 9.20 7.94 3.20
C THR A 336 9.34 6.43 3.48
N GLY A 337 10.57 5.90 3.43
CA GLY A 337 10.84 4.50 3.77
C GLY A 337 10.45 4.19 5.22
N ARG A 338 10.82 5.04 6.18
CA ARG A 338 10.39 4.91 7.59
C ARG A 338 8.88 4.94 7.75
N PHE A 339 8.21 5.85 7.05
CA PHE A 339 6.75 5.95 7.07
C PHE A 339 6.10 4.66 6.60
N TYR A 340 6.48 4.16 5.42
CA TYR A 340 5.92 2.92 4.89
C TYR A 340 6.27 1.70 5.75
N SER A 341 7.48 1.62 6.31
CA SER A 341 7.84 0.52 7.22
C SER A 341 6.88 0.43 8.40
N VAL A 342 6.49 1.57 8.99
CA VAL A 342 5.51 1.60 10.08
C VAL A 342 4.08 1.34 9.58
N CYS A 343 3.71 1.84 8.39
CA CYS A 343 2.41 1.50 7.79
C CYS A 343 2.23 -0.02 7.62
N TYR A 344 3.28 -0.73 7.21
CA TYR A 344 3.23 -2.19 7.01
C TYR A 344 3.14 -3.00 8.30
N ILE A 345 3.42 -2.42 9.49
CA ILE A 345 3.08 -3.06 10.77
C ILE A 345 1.58 -3.33 10.84
N GLY A 346 0.75 -2.38 10.39
CA GLY A 346 -0.70 -2.56 10.31
C GLY A 346 -1.14 -3.69 9.38
N PHE A 347 -0.31 -4.07 8.40
CA PHE A 347 -0.60 -5.20 7.50
C PHE A 347 -0.64 -6.55 8.24
N LEU A 348 -0.09 -6.62 9.45
CA LEU A 348 -0.10 -7.82 10.29
C LEU A 348 -1.42 -8.01 11.05
N ILE A 349 -2.34 -7.04 11.05
CA ILE A 349 -3.60 -7.09 11.81
C ILE A 349 -4.39 -8.39 11.57
N PRO A 350 -4.60 -8.90 10.33
CA PRO A 350 -5.29 -10.16 10.12
C PRO A 350 -4.59 -11.37 10.77
N THR A 351 -3.25 -11.41 10.68
CA THR A 351 -2.45 -12.46 11.33
C THR A 351 -2.58 -12.39 12.85
N LEU A 352 -2.51 -11.19 13.42
CA LEU A 352 -2.69 -11.01 14.86
C LEU A 352 -4.11 -11.38 15.32
N LEU A 353 -5.13 -11.08 14.52
CA LEU A 353 -6.50 -11.53 14.79
C LEU A 353 -6.61 -13.05 14.79
N SER A 354 -6.02 -13.72 13.79
CA SER A 354 -6.08 -15.19 13.70
C SER A 354 -5.40 -15.87 14.90
N LEU A 355 -4.27 -15.32 15.35
CA LEU A 355 -3.61 -15.77 16.58
C LEU A 355 -4.43 -15.47 17.84
N TRP A 356 -5.05 -14.27 17.90
CA TRP A 356 -5.92 -13.89 19.02
C TRP A 356 -7.11 -14.84 19.19
N ARG A 357 -7.70 -15.28 18.07
CA ARG A 357 -8.83 -16.23 18.06
C ARG A 357 -8.52 -17.58 18.68
N LEU A 358 -7.26 -17.94 18.85
CA LEU A 358 -6.87 -19.16 19.56
C LEU A 358 -7.12 -19.07 21.07
N PHE A 359 -7.24 -17.86 21.63
CA PHE A 359 -7.30 -17.63 23.07
C PHE A 359 -8.53 -16.83 23.52
N ALA A 360 -9.11 -16.00 22.63
CA ALA A 360 -10.17 -15.06 22.98
C ALA A 360 -11.12 -14.76 21.82
N ASP A 361 -12.30 -14.23 22.17
CA ASP A 361 -13.27 -13.78 21.17
C ASP A 361 -12.71 -12.63 20.31
N PRO A 362 -12.92 -12.66 18.99
CA PRO A 362 -12.47 -11.61 18.08
C PRO A 362 -13.01 -10.21 18.42
N LEU A 363 -14.17 -10.12 19.10
CA LEU A 363 -14.73 -8.85 19.55
C LEU A 363 -13.73 -8.04 20.39
N TYR A 364 -13.04 -8.69 21.34
CA TYR A 364 -12.06 -8.01 22.19
C TYR A 364 -10.88 -7.45 21.39
N PHE A 365 -10.47 -8.15 20.32
CA PHE A 365 -9.43 -7.66 19.43
C PHE A 365 -9.89 -6.40 18.66
N ILE A 366 -11.13 -6.39 18.16
CA ILE A 366 -11.71 -5.23 17.50
C ILE A 366 -11.82 -4.04 18.46
N LEU A 367 -12.25 -4.26 19.69
CA LEU A 367 -12.29 -3.23 20.72
C LEU A 367 -10.89 -2.68 21.04
N LEU A 368 -9.89 -3.55 21.15
CA LEU A 368 -8.49 -3.15 21.36
C LEU A 368 -8.00 -2.25 20.20
N LEU A 369 -8.26 -2.63 18.95
CA LEU A 369 -7.89 -1.81 17.79
C LEU A 369 -8.58 -0.44 17.81
N GLY A 370 -9.87 -0.41 18.17
CA GLY A 370 -10.62 0.83 18.33
C GLY A 370 -9.99 1.74 19.40
N VAL A 371 -9.65 1.20 20.56
CA VAL A 371 -8.97 1.94 21.66
C VAL A 371 -7.60 2.48 21.19
N LEU A 372 -6.78 1.65 20.55
CA LEU A 372 -5.47 2.07 20.04
C LEU A 372 -5.62 3.18 18.97
N CYS A 373 -6.67 3.13 18.16
CA CYS A 373 -6.97 4.17 17.19
C CYS A 373 -7.36 5.49 17.88
N VAL A 374 -8.15 5.44 18.95
CA VAL A 374 -8.47 6.61 19.79
C VAL A 374 -7.21 7.19 20.43
N LEU A 375 -6.33 6.37 20.97
CA LEU A 375 -5.05 6.81 21.54
C LEU A 375 -4.18 7.50 20.48
N SER A 376 -4.15 6.97 19.24
CA SER A 376 -3.47 7.61 18.12
C SER A 376 -4.07 8.98 17.79
N LEU A 377 -5.40 9.10 17.80
CA LEU A 377 -6.09 10.38 17.60
C LEU A 377 -5.74 11.38 18.71
N VAL A 378 -5.78 10.97 19.96
CA VAL A 378 -5.40 11.83 21.11
C VAL A 378 -3.95 12.29 20.98
N CYS A 379 -3.03 11.40 20.60
CA CYS A 379 -1.65 11.73 20.36
C CYS A 379 -1.50 12.80 19.26
N VAL A 380 -2.20 12.64 18.13
CA VAL A 380 -2.18 13.61 17.02
C VAL A 380 -2.77 14.95 17.45
N LEU A 381 -3.91 14.95 18.15
CA LEU A 381 -4.57 16.18 18.62
C LEU A 381 -3.72 16.95 19.62
N SER A 382 -3.08 16.26 20.57
CA SER A 382 -2.21 16.86 21.60
C SER A 382 -0.95 17.48 21.01
N ASN A 383 -0.48 16.98 19.86
CA ASN A 383 0.75 17.47 19.22
C ASN A 383 0.50 18.33 17.97
N ARG A 384 -0.75 18.61 17.58
CA ARG A 384 -1.08 19.36 16.36
C ARG A 384 -0.48 20.77 16.31
N THR A 385 -0.23 21.40 17.46
CA THR A 385 0.40 22.72 17.58
C THR A 385 1.85 22.75 17.09
N LEU A 386 2.52 21.59 17.01
CA LEU A 386 3.87 21.48 16.44
C LEU A 386 3.93 21.85 14.96
N LEU A 387 2.79 21.77 14.24
CA LEU A 387 2.65 22.15 12.82
C LEU A 387 2.40 23.65 12.64
N ALA A 388 2.03 24.39 13.71
CA ALA A 388 1.84 25.84 13.62
C ALA A 388 3.19 26.49 13.31
N VAL A 389 3.33 27.06 12.11
CA VAL A 389 4.51 27.84 11.71
C VAL A 389 4.70 28.97 12.72
N PRO A 390 5.91 29.17 13.28
CA PRO A 390 6.18 30.39 14.01
C PRO A 390 5.91 31.55 13.04
N LYS A 391 5.00 32.47 13.41
CA LYS A 391 4.83 33.74 12.67
C LYS A 391 6.23 34.35 12.57
N MET A 392 6.79 34.44 11.35
CA MET A 392 8.00 35.23 11.13
C MET A 392 7.72 36.63 11.69
N GLN A 393 8.42 37.00 12.73
CA GLN A 393 8.43 38.41 13.18
C GLN A 393 8.91 39.21 11.97
N PRO A 394 8.19 40.27 11.59
CA PRO A 394 8.67 41.17 10.55
C PRO A 394 10.07 41.63 10.97
N VAL A 395 11.04 41.43 10.07
CA VAL A 395 12.39 42.00 10.24
C VAL A 395 12.18 43.50 10.49
N LYS A 396 12.45 43.97 11.69
CA LYS A 396 12.53 45.39 11.96
C LYS A 396 13.57 45.94 11.02
N SER A 397 13.12 46.65 9.97
CA SER A 397 14.00 47.48 9.16
C SER A 397 14.61 48.49 10.11
N GLY A 398 15.87 48.26 10.48
CA GLY A 398 16.67 49.20 11.26
C GLY A 398 16.79 50.51 10.48
N SER A 399 16.32 51.54 11.09
CA SER A 399 16.58 52.94 10.76
C SER A 399 18.05 53.28 10.81
#